data_404466ddec23854d43d9a997e88a6286
#
_entry.id   404466ddec23854d43d9a997e88a6286
#
_cell.length_a   1.000
_cell.length_b   1.000
_cell.length_c   1.000
_cell.angle_alpha   90.00
_cell.angle_beta   90.00
_cell.angle_gamma   90.00
#
_symmetry.space_group_name_H-M   'P 1'
#
loop_
_entity.id
_entity.type
_entity.pdbx_description
1 polymer ?
#
loop_
_entity_poly.entity_id
_entity_poly.type
_entity_poly.pdbx_seq_one_letter_code
_entity_poly.pdbx_strand_id
1 'polypeptide(L)'
;RSEKHYNKFNEEKRLGRRHGQVEYRITMEYIRRYLKEMEQPKILDVGAGTGRYSVALANEGYDVTAVELVKYNLGILKSKGSSVKAYQGNALKLSRFADETFDMTLLLGPMYHLYTFEDKVKALGEAKRVTKKNGLIFVAYLMNDYGVLMYGFKENMAKKCLEDGRLTEDFHCVSKEKDLYEYVTLSDIEKINKVVSLQREKIIAPDGAANYMRPVLKEMDEETFELFVRYQMSVAERMDLMGAS
;
A
#
# COMPACT_ATOMS: atom_id res chain seq x y z
N ARG A 1 -7.63 12.28 14.83
CA ARG A 1 -8.35 12.93 13.68
C ARG A 1 -8.43 12.03 12.47
N SER A 2 -7.44 11.15 12.23
CA SER A 2 -7.49 10.11 11.18
C SER A 2 -8.64 9.11 11.38
N GLU A 3 -8.94 8.70 12.62
CA GLU A 3 -10.07 7.79 12.91
C GLU A 3 -11.43 8.29 12.41
N LYS A 4 -11.73 9.60 12.53
CA LYS A 4 -13.01 10.17 12.05
C LYS A 4 -13.13 10.19 10.53
N HIS A 5 -12.02 10.23 9.80
CA HIS A 5 -12.01 10.25 8.34
C HIS A 5 -12.13 8.83 7.78
N TYR A 6 -11.44 7.86 8.38
CA TYR A 6 -11.54 6.43 8.03
C TYR A 6 -12.92 5.85 8.30
N ASN A 7 -13.64 6.31 9.35
CA ASN A 7 -15.02 5.92 9.61
C ASN A 7 -16.00 6.34 8.50
N LYS A 8 -15.62 7.27 7.60
CA LYS A 8 -16.43 7.69 6.44
C LYS A 8 -15.96 7.07 5.12
N PHE A 9 -14.73 6.56 5.05
CA PHE A 9 -14.15 5.98 3.85
C PHE A 9 -14.31 4.47 3.88
N ASN A 10 -15.24 3.96 3.09
CA ASN A 10 -15.48 2.52 3.03
C ASN A 10 -14.41 1.87 2.12
N GLU A 11 -13.30 1.45 2.72
CA GLU A 11 -12.17 0.80 2.07
C GLU A 11 -12.60 -0.46 1.31
N GLU A 12 -13.55 -1.24 1.82
CA GLU A 12 -14.08 -2.40 1.12
C GLU A 12 -14.78 -2.03 -0.19
N LYS A 13 -15.53 -0.89 -0.20
CA LYS A 13 -16.13 -0.39 -1.44
C LYS A 13 -15.09 0.08 -2.44
N ARG A 14 -13.99 0.70 -2.00
CA ARG A 14 -12.89 1.11 -2.87
C ARG A 14 -12.27 -0.09 -3.56
N LEU A 15 -11.92 -1.09 -2.80
CA LEU A 15 -11.27 -2.31 -3.29
C LEU A 15 -12.22 -3.24 -4.06
N GLY A 16 -13.54 -3.09 -3.91
CA GLY A 16 -14.53 -3.78 -4.73
C GLY A 16 -14.71 -3.18 -6.13
N ARG A 17 -14.26 -1.94 -6.36
CA ARG A 17 -14.31 -1.31 -7.68
C ARG A 17 -13.26 -1.92 -8.61
N ARG A 18 -13.51 -1.94 -9.93
CA ARG A 18 -12.62 -2.59 -10.91
C ARG A 18 -11.16 -2.13 -10.83
N HIS A 19 -10.90 -0.82 -10.72
CA HIS A 19 -9.53 -0.33 -10.54
C HIS A 19 -8.86 -0.88 -9.26
N GLY A 20 -9.58 -0.95 -8.13
CA GLY A 20 -9.06 -1.55 -6.90
C GLY A 20 -8.88 -3.07 -6.99
N GLN A 21 -9.65 -3.75 -7.86
CA GLN A 21 -9.45 -5.17 -8.15
C GLN A 21 -8.16 -5.41 -8.93
N VAL A 22 -7.79 -4.52 -9.86
CA VAL A 22 -6.51 -4.60 -10.59
C VAL A 22 -5.34 -4.53 -9.60
N GLU A 23 -5.28 -3.48 -8.77
CA GLU A 23 -4.28 -3.31 -7.72
C GLU A 23 -4.17 -4.56 -6.83
N TYR A 24 -5.31 -5.00 -6.30
CA TYR A 24 -5.36 -6.15 -5.40
C TYR A 24 -4.86 -7.45 -6.06
N ARG A 25 -5.32 -7.76 -7.25
CA ARG A 25 -4.99 -9.01 -7.95
C ARG A 25 -3.52 -9.09 -8.29
N ILE A 26 -2.94 -7.97 -8.75
CA ILE A 26 -1.52 -7.91 -9.09
C ILE A 26 -0.66 -7.99 -7.82
N THR A 27 -0.99 -7.23 -6.79
CA THR A 27 -0.27 -7.28 -5.51
C THR A 27 -0.30 -8.70 -4.92
N MET A 28 -1.47 -9.35 -4.88
CA MET A 28 -1.63 -10.72 -4.39
C MET A 28 -0.83 -11.73 -5.22
N GLU A 29 -0.77 -11.56 -6.53
CA GLU A 29 0.03 -12.44 -7.39
C GLU A 29 1.53 -12.35 -7.05
N TYR A 30 2.06 -11.14 -6.83
CA TYR A 30 3.44 -10.97 -6.40
C TYR A 30 3.69 -11.55 -5.01
N ILE A 31 2.80 -11.32 -4.05
CA ILE A 31 2.89 -11.91 -2.72
C ILE A 31 2.95 -13.45 -2.83
N ARG A 32 2.04 -14.05 -3.59
CA ARG A 32 1.98 -15.51 -3.77
C ARG A 32 3.21 -16.08 -4.46
N ARG A 33 3.81 -15.36 -5.42
CA ARG A 33 5.05 -15.81 -6.08
C ARG A 33 6.17 -16.02 -5.07
N TYR A 34 6.38 -15.06 -4.18
CA TYR A 34 7.40 -15.18 -3.15
C TYR A 34 7.03 -16.19 -2.05
N LEU A 35 5.77 -16.27 -1.65
CA LEU A 35 5.33 -17.24 -0.65
C LEU A 35 5.52 -18.71 -1.09
N LYS A 36 5.39 -18.99 -2.38
CA LYS A 36 5.62 -20.35 -2.93
C LYS A 36 7.05 -20.86 -2.73
N GLU A 37 8.00 -19.96 -2.61
CA GLU A 37 9.42 -20.27 -2.38
C GLU A 37 9.77 -20.40 -0.88
N MET A 38 8.80 -20.18 0.02
CA MET A 38 8.99 -20.22 1.47
C MET A 38 8.34 -21.47 2.08
N GLU A 39 8.99 -22.05 3.07
CA GLU A 39 8.46 -23.18 3.82
C GLU A 39 7.71 -22.66 5.06
N GLN A 40 6.40 -22.92 5.14
CA GLN A 40 5.52 -22.51 6.25
C GLN A 40 5.71 -21.07 6.73
N PRO A 41 5.65 -20.07 5.83
CA PRO A 41 5.97 -18.69 6.20
C PRO A 41 4.98 -18.08 7.18
N LYS A 42 5.50 -17.30 8.12
CA LYS A 42 4.72 -16.43 9.00
C LYS A 42 4.62 -15.04 8.37
N ILE A 43 3.42 -14.55 8.21
CA ILE A 43 3.13 -13.28 7.54
C ILE A 43 2.62 -12.27 8.57
N LEU A 44 3.17 -11.05 8.52
CA LEU A 44 2.65 -9.89 9.26
C LEU A 44 2.04 -8.90 8.27
N ASP A 45 0.78 -8.51 8.48
CA ASP A 45 0.10 -7.45 7.73
C ASP A 45 -0.08 -6.22 8.62
N VAL A 46 0.68 -5.15 8.36
CA VAL A 46 0.69 -3.91 9.15
C VAL A 46 -0.15 -2.85 8.46
N GLY A 47 -1.16 -2.34 9.16
CA GLY A 47 -2.17 -1.47 8.58
C GLY A 47 -3.17 -2.27 7.75
N ALA A 48 -3.57 -3.43 8.26
CA ALA A 48 -4.37 -4.42 7.53
C ALA A 48 -5.76 -3.93 7.08
N GLY A 49 -6.21 -2.78 7.57
CA GLY A 49 -7.55 -2.26 7.30
C GLY A 49 -8.63 -3.27 7.71
N THR A 50 -9.56 -3.54 6.81
CA THR A 50 -10.60 -4.56 7.03
C THR A 50 -10.13 -5.99 6.74
N GLY A 51 -8.83 -6.20 6.47
CA GLY A 51 -8.20 -7.50 6.35
C GLY A 51 -8.30 -8.15 4.97
N ARG A 52 -8.33 -7.37 3.90
CA ARG A 52 -8.49 -7.94 2.55
C ARG A 52 -7.34 -8.88 2.18
N TYR A 53 -6.10 -8.49 2.44
CA TYR A 53 -4.92 -9.32 2.22
C TYR A 53 -4.79 -10.40 3.30
N SER A 54 -4.88 -10.01 4.57
CA SER A 54 -4.73 -10.93 5.70
C SER A 54 -5.70 -12.11 5.65
N VAL A 55 -6.98 -11.84 5.40
CA VAL A 55 -8.03 -12.87 5.38
C VAL A 55 -7.86 -13.78 4.16
N ALA A 56 -7.53 -13.22 2.98
CA ALA A 56 -7.29 -14.00 1.78
C ALA A 56 -6.12 -14.99 1.99
N LEU A 57 -4.99 -14.50 2.51
CA LEU A 57 -3.82 -15.33 2.78
C LEU A 57 -4.08 -16.38 3.87
N ALA A 58 -4.82 -16.02 4.92
CA ALA A 58 -5.21 -16.99 5.96
C ALA A 58 -6.13 -18.10 5.41
N ASN A 59 -7.05 -17.76 4.51
CA ASN A 59 -7.91 -18.73 3.83
C ASN A 59 -7.13 -19.64 2.86
N GLU A 60 -5.97 -19.20 2.39
CA GLU A 60 -5.02 -20.01 1.61
C GLU A 60 -4.15 -20.91 2.50
N GLY A 61 -4.32 -20.84 3.83
CA GLY A 61 -3.64 -21.72 4.80
C GLY A 61 -2.35 -21.14 5.41
N TYR A 62 -2.02 -19.88 5.16
CA TYR A 62 -0.85 -19.23 5.75
C TYR A 62 -1.07 -18.79 7.20
N ASP A 63 -0.01 -18.80 8.02
CA ASP A 63 -0.02 -18.22 9.38
C ASP A 63 0.08 -16.70 9.30
N VAL A 64 -1.07 -16.01 9.45
CA VAL A 64 -1.17 -14.57 9.26
C VAL A 64 -1.47 -13.88 10.59
N THR A 65 -0.65 -12.88 10.90
CA THR A 65 -0.87 -11.91 11.96
C THR A 65 -1.17 -10.54 11.34
N ALA A 66 -2.15 -9.83 11.86
CA ALA A 66 -2.53 -8.50 11.39
C ALA A 66 -2.46 -7.46 12.51
N VAL A 67 -1.99 -6.26 12.16
CA VAL A 67 -2.00 -5.08 13.03
C VAL A 67 -2.79 -3.98 12.33
N GLU A 68 -3.78 -3.41 13.01
CA GLU A 68 -4.60 -2.32 12.50
C GLU A 68 -4.79 -1.23 13.57
N LEU A 69 -4.58 0.02 13.17
CA LEU A 69 -4.67 1.16 14.08
C LEU A 69 -6.11 1.51 14.42
N VAL A 70 -7.00 1.48 13.41
CA VAL A 70 -8.38 1.94 13.51
C VAL A 70 -9.25 0.81 14.06
N LYS A 71 -9.82 1.00 15.25
CA LYS A 71 -10.66 0.00 15.92
C LYS A 71 -11.83 -0.48 15.08
N TYR A 72 -12.45 0.41 14.31
CA TYR A 72 -13.57 0.07 13.43
C TYR A 72 -13.15 -0.95 12.36
N ASN A 73 -12.05 -0.70 11.66
CA ASN A 73 -11.51 -1.61 10.65
C ASN A 73 -11.11 -2.96 11.27
N LEU A 74 -10.44 -2.91 12.43
CA LEU A 74 -10.08 -4.12 13.17
C LEU A 74 -11.31 -4.94 13.55
N GLY A 75 -12.41 -4.27 13.94
CA GLY A 75 -13.69 -4.93 14.22
C GLY A 75 -14.25 -5.67 13.02
N ILE A 76 -14.21 -5.04 11.83
CA ILE A 76 -14.64 -5.68 10.57
C ILE A 76 -13.72 -6.87 10.24
N LEU A 77 -12.39 -6.71 10.36
CA LEU A 77 -11.46 -7.81 10.13
C LEU A 77 -11.80 -9.02 11.01
N LYS A 78 -11.97 -8.81 12.32
CA LYS A 78 -12.30 -9.87 13.27
C LYS A 78 -13.65 -10.52 12.99
N SER A 79 -14.65 -9.76 12.51
CA SER A 79 -15.99 -10.30 12.20
C SER A 79 -16.00 -11.24 10.99
N LYS A 80 -14.94 -11.28 10.17
CA LYS A 80 -14.83 -12.20 9.04
C LYS A 80 -14.56 -13.66 9.43
N GLY A 81 -14.33 -13.94 10.71
CA GLY A 81 -14.23 -15.31 11.24
C GLY A 81 -13.06 -16.12 10.68
N SER A 82 -11.98 -15.46 10.21
CA SER A 82 -10.79 -16.11 9.71
C SER A 82 -9.81 -16.51 10.82
N SER A 83 -8.79 -17.29 10.49
CA SER A 83 -7.71 -17.67 11.42
C SER A 83 -6.68 -16.57 11.68
N VAL A 84 -6.89 -15.35 11.17
CA VAL A 84 -5.97 -14.21 11.34
C VAL A 84 -5.87 -13.81 12.81
N LYS A 85 -4.64 -13.74 13.33
CA LYS A 85 -4.34 -13.21 14.67
C LYS A 85 -4.31 -11.69 14.60
N ALA A 86 -5.44 -11.01 14.91
CA ALA A 86 -5.59 -9.57 14.68
C ALA A 86 -5.49 -8.75 15.98
N TYR A 87 -4.61 -7.74 15.96
CA TYR A 87 -4.30 -6.86 17.08
C TYR A 87 -4.47 -5.39 16.71
N GLN A 88 -4.87 -4.57 17.69
CA GLN A 88 -4.77 -3.13 17.54
C GLN A 88 -3.31 -2.70 17.74
N GLY A 89 -2.81 -1.83 16.87
CA GLY A 89 -1.44 -1.32 16.96
C GLY A 89 -1.11 -0.28 15.90
N ASN A 90 0.09 0.28 16.03
CA ASN A 90 0.61 1.32 15.15
C ASN A 90 1.88 0.81 14.46
N ALA A 91 2.02 1.09 13.16
CA ALA A 91 3.20 0.77 12.36
C ALA A 91 4.50 1.35 12.95
N LEU A 92 4.41 2.47 13.66
CA LEU A 92 5.55 3.12 14.33
C LEU A 92 6.05 2.38 15.58
N LYS A 93 5.31 1.37 16.06
CA LYS A 93 5.66 0.63 17.27
C LYS A 93 5.08 -0.79 17.21
N LEU A 94 5.89 -1.73 16.78
CA LEU A 94 5.55 -3.16 16.72
C LEU A 94 6.16 -3.96 17.88
N SER A 95 6.33 -3.33 19.04
CA SER A 95 6.99 -3.90 20.24
C SER A 95 6.29 -5.16 20.81
N ARG A 96 5.09 -5.47 20.34
CA ARG A 96 4.41 -6.75 20.63
C ARG A 96 5.18 -7.95 20.07
N PHE A 97 5.93 -7.74 18.99
CA PHE A 97 6.63 -8.80 18.28
C PHE A 97 8.12 -8.73 18.53
N ALA A 98 8.72 -9.89 18.76
CA ALA A 98 10.17 -10.02 18.85
C ALA A 98 10.82 -9.74 17.47
N ASP A 99 12.11 -9.48 17.49
CA ASP A 99 12.91 -9.34 16.28
C ASP A 99 12.87 -10.64 15.48
N GLU A 100 12.98 -10.53 14.18
CA GLU A 100 13.11 -11.65 13.24
C GLU A 100 12.00 -12.74 13.43
N THR A 101 10.75 -12.29 13.63
CA THR A 101 9.60 -13.18 13.86
C THR A 101 8.95 -13.66 12.58
N PHE A 102 8.85 -12.77 11.56
CA PHE A 102 8.07 -13.00 10.35
C PHE A 102 8.95 -13.24 9.12
N ASP A 103 8.50 -14.12 8.24
CA ASP A 103 9.17 -14.39 6.96
C ASP A 103 8.82 -13.32 5.92
N MET A 104 7.59 -12.80 6.01
CA MET A 104 7.10 -11.72 5.15
C MET A 104 6.33 -10.69 5.97
N THR A 105 6.60 -9.40 5.72
CA THR A 105 5.83 -8.29 6.30
C THR A 105 5.21 -7.46 5.18
N LEU A 106 3.90 -7.26 5.26
CA LEU A 106 3.14 -6.40 4.37
C LEU A 106 2.95 -5.04 5.05
N LEU A 107 3.42 -3.97 4.43
CA LEU A 107 3.29 -2.58 4.86
C LEU A 107 2.58 -1.81 3.73
N LEU A 108 1.35 -2.24 3.39
CA LEU A 108 0.63 -1.81 2.20
C LEU A 108 -0.29 -0.60 2.43
N GLY A 109 -0.47 -0.18 3.68
CA GLY A 109 -1.34 0.94 4.05
C GLY A 109 -0.64 2.11 4.72
N PRO A 110 0.23 1.91 5.70
CA PRO A 110 0.70 2.96 6.59
C PRO A 110 1.52 4.07 5.94
N MET A 111 2.38 3.76 4.95
CA MET A 111 3.41 4.70 4.48
C MET A 111 2.86 5.99 3.87
N TYR A 112 1.74 5.93 3.20
CA TYR A 112 1.09 7.11 2.62
C TYR A 112 0.16 7.87 3.60
N HIS A 113 0.20 7.50 4.88
CA HIS A 113 -0.44 8.22 6.00
C HIS A 113 0.59 8.76 7.01
N LEU A 114 1.88 8.62 6.72
CA LEU A 114 2.98 9.15 7.50
C LEU A 114 3.56 10.36 6.78
N TYR A 115 3.44 11.55 7.39
CA TYR A 115 3.74 12.83 6.73
C TYR A 115 5.19 13.29 6.92
N THR A 116 5.93 12.68 7.84
CA THR A 116 7.33 13.02 8.08
C THR A 116 8.25 11.93 7.58
N PHE A 117 9.46 12.30 7.21
CA PHE A 117 10.52 11.38 6.82
C PHE A 117 10.86 10.43 7.98
N GLU A 118 10.94 10.98 9.19
CA GLU A 118 11.28 10.26 10.42
C GLU A 118 10.26 9.16 10.73
N ASP A 119 8.97 9.45 10.58
CA ASP A 119 7.92 8.45 10.80
C ASP A 119 7.96 7.33 9.75
N LYS A 120 8.23 7.67 8.49
CA LYS A 120 8.42 6.66 7.43
C LYS A 120 9.62 5.76 7.72
N VAL A 121 10.76 6.35 8.11
CA VAL A 121 11.97 5.61 8.53
C VAL A 121 11.66 4.72 9.72
N LYS A 122 10.94 5.23 10.71
CA LYS A 122 10.57 4.47 11.91
C LYS A 122 9.65 3.29 11.60
N ALA A 123 8.61 3.51 10.80
CA ALA A 123 7.69 2.44 10.41
C ALA A 123 8.41 1.33 9.62
N LEU A 124 9.24 1.72 8.65
CA LEU A 124 10.01 0.76 7.88
C LEU A 124 11.10 0.07 8.73
N GLY A 125 11.69 0.77 9.68
CA GLY A 125 12.63 0.21 10.65
C GLY A 125 11.99 -0.83 11.56
N GLU A 126 10.78 -0.59 12.06
CA GLU A 126 10.01 -1.58 12.83
C GLU A 126 9.63 -2.80 11.97
N ALA A 127 9.19 -2.57 10.72
CA ALA A 127 8.93 -3.66 9.78
C ALA A 127 10.19 -4.51 9.55
N LYS A 128 11.35 -3.87 9.35
CA LYS A 128 12.64 -4.55 9.22
C LYS A 128 12.98 -5.36 10.46
N ARG A 129 12.84 -4.76 11.65
CA ARG A 129 13.18 -5.43 12.92
C ARG A 129 12.42 -6.74 13.12
N VAL A 130 11.11 -6.72 12.83
CA VAL A 130 10.25 -7.89 13.04
C VAL A 130 10.33 -8.93 11.91
N THR A 131 10.90 -8.55 10.76
CA THR A 131 11.11 -9.46 9.63
C THR A 131 12.46 -10.17 9.78
N LYS A 132 12.47 -11.46 9.52
CA LYS A 132 13.69 -12.29 9.58
C LYS A 132 14.74 -11.80 8.57
N LYS A 133 16.02 -12.13 8.83
CA LYS A 133 17.07 -11.98 7.81
C LYS A 133 16.67 -12.73 6.54
N ASN A 134 16.88 -12.10 5.39
CA ASN A 134 16.45 -12.62 4.08
C ASN A 134 14.94 -12.78 3.91
N GLY A 135 14.13 -12.31 4.87
CA GLY A 135 12.69 -12.17 4.70
C GLY A 135 12.36 -10.99 3.77
N LEU A 136 11.10 -10.88 3.38
CA LEU A 136 10.64 -9.86 2.44
C LEU A 136 9.70 -8.86 3.11
N ILE A 137 9.81 -7.60 2.70
CA ILE A 137 8.90 -6.54 3.10
C ILE A 137 8.26 -5.96 1.85
N PHE A 138 6.94 -6.07 1.74
CA PHE A 138 6.16 -5.39 0.72
C PHE A 138 5.75 -4.02 1.24
N VAL A 139 6.10 -2.97 0.53
CA VAL A 139 5.82 -1.58 0.96
C VAL A 139 5.06 -0.87 -0.15
N ALA A 140 3.90 -0.29 0.18
CA ALA A 140 3.15 0.54 -0.76
C ALA A 140 3.35 2.03 -0.47
N TYR A 141 3.54 2.78 -1.55
CA TYR A 141 3.61 4.23 -1.56
C TYR A 141 2.65 4.80 -2.60
N LEU A 142 2.27 6.06 -2.44
CA LEU A 142 1.61 6.83 -3.48
C LEU A 142 2.64 7.74 -4.15
N MET A 143 2.71 7.64 -5.47
CA MET A 143 3.72 8.37 -6.23
C MET A 143 3.33 9.84 -6.42
N ASN A 144 4.34 10.71 -6.32
CA ASN A 144 4.20 12.16 -6.49
C ASN A 144 3.48 12.53 -7.79
N ASP A 145 3.89 11.93 -8.90
CA ASP A 145 3.36 12.25 -10.21
C ASP A 145 1.87 11.92 -10.36
N TYR A 146 1.40 10.88 -9.66
CA TYR A 146 -0.02 10.62 -9.58
C TYR A 146 -0.78 11.78 -8.94
N GLY A 147 -0.29 12.34 -7.84
CA GLY A 147 -0.88 13.50 -7.17
C GLY A 147 -0.89 14.73 -8.08
N VAL A 148 0.23 15.01 -8.75
CA VAL A 148 0.37 16.13 -9.70
C VAL A 148 -0.62 15.99 -10.86
N LEU A 149 -0.68 14.83 -11.50
CA LEU A 149 -1.54 14.62 -12.67
C LEU A 149 -3.02 14.59 -12.31
N MET A 150 -3.40 13.82 -11.27
CA MET A 150 -4.79 13.60 -10.95
C MET A 150 -5.44 14.76 -10.18
N TYR A 151 -4.72 15.36 -9.23
CA TYR A 151 -5.24 16.48 -8.46
C TYR A 151 -4.81 17.83 -9.05
N GLY A 152 -3.55 17.96 -9.42
CA GLY A 152 -3.03 19.21 -9.98
C GLY A 152 -3.67 19.55 -11.33
N PHE A 153 -3.45 18.74 -12.33
CA PHE A 153 -3.84 19.06 -13.71
C PHE A 153 -5.26 18.63 -14.05
N LYS A 154 -5.64 17.38 -13.78
CA LYS A 154 -6.98 16.87 -14.14
C LYS A 154 -8.11 17.63 -13.43
N GLU A 155 -7.91 17.97 -12.15
CA GLU A 155 -8.87 18.76 -11.36
C GLU A 155 -8.63 20.28 -11.48
N ASN A 156 -7.68 20.70 -12.36
CA ASN A 156 -7.32 22.10 -12.59
C ASN A 156 -6.93 22.87 -11.32
N MET A 157 -6.20 22.21 -10.42
CA MET A 157 -5.79 22.77 -9.12
C MET A 157 -4.31 23.18 -9.06
N ALA A 158 -3.49 22.86 -10.11
CA ALA A 158 -2.05 23.03 -10.07
C ALA A 158 -1.62 24.48 -9.70
N LYS A 159 -2.21 25.49 -10.36
CA LYS A 159 -1.93 26.89 -10.06
C LYS A 159 -2.23 27.24 -8.59
N LYS A 160 -3.39 26.85 -8.10
CA LYS A 160 -3.76 27.09 -6.71
C LYS A 160 -2.87 26.33 -5.73
N CYS A 161 -2.45 25.12 -6.07
CA CYS A 161 -1.53 24.36 -5.23
C CYS A 161 -0.16 25.02 -5.12
N LEU A 162 0.37 25.63 -6.20
CA LEU A 162 1.58 26.46 -6.17
C LEU A 162 1.39 27.67 -5.26
N GLU A 163 0.30 28.43 -5.45
CA GLU A 163 -0.03 29.62 -4.64
C GLU A 163 -0.16 29.29 -3.14
N ASP A 164 -0.77 28.13 -2.82
CA ASP A 164 -1.01 27.69 -1.44
C ASP A 164 0.21 26.95 -0.81
N GLY A 165 1.32 26.80 -1.55
CA GLY A 165 2.51 26.05 -1.13
C GLY A 165 2.24 24.55 -0.93
N ARG A 166 1.32 23.98 -1.69
CA ARG A 166 0.96 22.56 -1.71
C ARG A 166 1.57 21.81 -2.88
N LEU A 167 2.20 22.53 -3.78
CA LEU A 167 3.02 22.05 -4.87
C LEU A 167 4.23 22.98 -4.95
N THR A 168 5.41 22.43 -5.09
CA THR A 168 6.64 23.22 -5.31
C THR A 168 6.81 23.56 -6.78
N GLU A 169 7.70 24.51 -7.10
CA GLU A 169 8.00 24.90 -8.48
C GLU A 169 8.57 23.75 -9.33
N ASP A 170 9.20 22.76 -8.70
CA ASP A 170 9.68 21.53 -9.31
C ASP A 170 8.67 20.38 -9.22
N PHE A 171 7.38 20.71 -9.00
CA PHE A 171 6.25 19.78 -8.97
C PHE A 171 6.33 18.69 -7.89
N HIS A 172 6.88 18.98 -6.72
CA HIS A 172 6.79 18.10 -5.57
C HIS A 172 5.52 18.42 -4.76
N CYS A 173 4.71 17.40 -4.49
CA CYS A 173 3.50 17.55 -3.66
C CYS A 173 3.90 17.78 -2.20
N VAL A 174 3.26 18.75 -1.55
CA VAL A 174 3.44 19.06 -0.13
C VAL A 174 2.16 18.74 0.62
N SER A 175 2.14 17.59 1.28
CA SER A 175 1.01 17.13 2.08
C SER A 175 1.13 17.61 3.53
N LYS A 176 -0.02 17.76 4.20
CA LYS A 176 -0.14 18.15 5.61
C LYS A 176 -0.91 17.09 6.36
N GLU A 177 -0.74 16.98 7.66
CA GLU A 177 -1.42 15.97 8.52
C GLU A 177 -2.96 15.93 8.38
N LYS A 178 -3.57 16.99 7.88
CA LYS A 178 -5.01 17.06 7.61
C LYS A 178 -5.42 16.41 6.29
N ASP A 179 -4.48 16.19 5.40
CA ASP A 179 -4.71 15.58 4.10
C ASP A 179 -4.95 14.08 4.27
N LEU A 180 -5.49 13.44 3.25
CA LEU A 180 -5.74 12.00 3.34
C LEU A 180 -4.46 11.19 3.09
N TYR A 181 -3.62 11.69 2.17
CA TYR A 181 -2.46 10.96 1.68
C TYR A 181 -1.22 11.86 1.61
N GLU A 182 -0.09 11.21 1.80
CA GLU A 182 1.24 11.71 1.52
C GLU A 182 1.78 11.06 0.25
N TYR A 183 2.52 11.81 -0.55
CA TYR A 183 3.09 11.38 -1.82
C TYR A 183 4.62 11.40 -1.74
N VAL A 184 5.26 10.50 -2.46
CA VAL A 184 6.72 10.37 -2.50
C VAL A 184 7.23 10.21 -3.93
N THR A 185 8.48 10.59 -4.14
CA THR A 185 9.24 10.25 -5.35
C THR A 185 10.05 8.97 -5.15
N LEU A 186 10.57 8.38 -6.21
CA LEU A 186 11.53 7.27 -6.09
C LEU A 186 12.77 7.66 -5.28
N SER A 187 13.24 8.90 -5.42
CA SER A 187 14.37 9.43 -4.65
C SER A 187 14.08 9.43 -3.15
N ASP A 188 12.86 9.76 -2.74
CA ASP A 188 12.47 9.74 -1.33
C ASP A 188 12.45 8.31 -0.79
N ILE A 189 11.91 7.36 -1.56
CA ILE A 189 11.92 5.93 -1.20
C ILE A 189 13.36 5.42 -1.04
N GLU A 190 14.26 5.79 -1.94
CA GLU A 190 15.67 5.39 -1.87
C GLU A 190 16.39 5.98 -0.66
N LYS A 191 16.10 7.23 -0.30
CA LYS A 191 16.62 7.85 0.93
C LYS A 191 16.15 7.10 2.17
N ILE A 192 14.86 6.75 2.25
CA ILE A 192 14.30 5.98 3.38
C ILE A 192 14.98 4.61 3.46
N ASN A 193 15.05 3.87 2.35
CA ASN A 193 15.69 2.56 2.27
C ASN A 193 17.15 2.60 2.72
N LYS A 194 17.90 3.63 2.31
CA LYS A 194 19.30 3.82 2.70
C LYS A 194 19.46 4.00 4.20
N VAL A 195 18.63 4.84 4.84
CA VAL A 195 18.67 5.06 6.28
C VAL A 195 18.34 3.79 7.05
N VAL A 196 17.33 3.03 6.62
CA VAL A 196 16.94 1.77 7.26
C VAL A 196 17.89 0.62 6.89
N SER A 197 18.80 0.82 5.93
CA SER A 197 19.69 -0.21 5.39
C SER A 197 18.92 -1.41 4.84
N LEU A 198 17.96 -1.13 3.95
CA LEU A 198 17.22 -2.12 3.17
C LEU A 198 17.66 -2.07 1.71
N GLN A 199 17.80 -3.24 1.11
CA GLN A 199 18.01 -3.38 -0.32
C GLN A 199 16.66 -3.55 -1.01
N ARG A 200 16.42 -2.77 -2.08
CA ARG A 200 15.24 -2.93 -2.90
C ARG A 200 15.41 -4.16 -3.81
N GLU A 201 14.54 -5.12 -3.63
CA GLU A 201 14.49 -6.31 -4.47
C GLU A 201 13.82 -5.97 -5.81
N LYS A 202 12.64 -5.33 -5.76
CA LYS A 202 11.81 -5.05 -6.93
C LYS A 202 10.95 -3.81 -6.71
N ILE A 203 10.53 -3.20 -7.81
CA ILE A 203 9.47 -2.19 -7.82
C ILE A 203 8.39 -2.64 -8.81
N ILE A 204 7.14 -2.45 -8.41
CA ILE A 204 5.98 -2.76 -9.25
C ILE A 204 4.96 -1.63 -9.21
N ALA A 205 4.27 -1.41 -10.32
CA ALA A 205 3.08 -0.57 -10.40
C ALA A 205 1.83 -1.48 -10.49
N PRO A 206 1.19 -1.84 -9.36
CA PRO A 206 0.13 -2.84 -9.37
C PRO A 206 -1.14 -2.35 -10.03
N ASP A 207 -1.42 -1.06 -9.99
CA ASP A 207 -2.61 -0.45 -10.60
C ASP A 207 -2.33 0.22 -11.95
N GLY A 208 -1.11 0.71 -12.20
CA GLY A 208 -0.70 1.30 -13.47
C GLY A 208 -1.72 2.32 -14.00
N ALA A 209 -2.21 2.10 -15.22
CA ALA A 209 -3.21 2.95 -15.85
C ALA A 209 -4.62 2.83 -15.24
N ALA A 210 -4.89 1.86 -14.37
CA ALA A 210 -6.25 1.58 -13.88
C ALA A 210 -6.90 2.77 -13.17
N ASN A 211 -6.12 3.56 -12.42
CA ASN A 211 -6.61 4.73 -11.73
C ASN A 211 -7.04 5.86 -12.69
N TYR A 212 -6.34 6.02 -13.81
CA TYR A 212 -6.68 7.01 -14.85
C TYR A 212 -7.89 6.57 -15.68
N MET A 213 -8.09 5.27 -15.82
CA MET A 213 -9.12 4.66 -16.66
C MET A 213 -10.38 4.23 -15.87
N ARG A 214 -10.58 4.71 -14.64
CA ARG A 214 -11.72 4.28 -13.79
C ARG A 214 -13.09 4.28 -14.49
N PRO A 215 -13.49 5.33 -15.23
CA PRO A 215 -14.77 5.32 -15.93
C PRO A 215 -14.84 4.23 -17.00
N VAL A 216 -13.76 4.04 -17.75
CA VAL A 216 -13.67 3.04 -18.83
C VAL A 216 -13.71 1.62 -18.24
N LEU A 217 -12.92 1.37 -17.20
CA LEU A 217 -12.89 0.06 -16.53
C LEU A 217 -14.27 -0.34 -15.98
N LYS A 218 -15.03 0.64 -15.49
CA LYS A 218 -16.37 0.40 -14.96
C LYS A 218 -17.33 -0.17 -16.03
N GLU A 219 -17.21 0.29 -17.27
CA GLU A 219 -18.08 -0.06 -18.38
C GLU A 219 -17.56 -1.26 -19.21
N MET A 220 -16.33 -1.75 -18.96
CA MET A 220 -15.82 -2.94 -19.65
C MET A 220 -16.68 -4.16 -19.36
N ASP A 221 -16.87 -5.04 -20.35
CA ASP A 221 -17.32 -6.40 -20.08
C ASP A 221 -16.28 -7.22 -19.31
N GLU A 222 -16.65 -8.37 -18.81
CA GLU A 222 -15.76 -9.17 -17.96
C GLU A 222 -14.56 -9.72 -18.73
N GLU A 223 -14.75 -10.14 -19.98
CA GLU A 223 -13.67 -10.69 -20.81
C GLU A 223 -12.59 -9.62 -21.08
N THR A 224 -13.02 -8.42 -21.47
CA THR A 224 -12.13 -7.27 -21.69
C THR A 224 -11.43 -6.85 -20.40
N PHE A 225 -12.13 -6.89 -19.27
CA PHE A 225 -11.51 -6.60 -17.97
C PHE A 225 -10.44 -7.62 -17.58
N GLU A 226 -10.67 -8.92 -17.80
CA GLU A 226 -9.65 -9.95 -17.59
C GLU A 226 -8.42 -9.77 -18.48
N LEU A 227 -8.62 -9.36 -19.73
CA LEU A 227 -7.51 -8.99 -20.62
C LEU A 227 -6.73 -7.79 -20.10
N PHE A 228 -7.42 -6.77 -19.57
CA PHE A 228 -6.76 -5.62 -18.95
C PHE A 228 -5.91 -6.01 -17.75
N VAL A 229 -6.41 -6.88 -16.86
CA VAL A 229 -5.64 -7.37 -15.70
C VAL A 229 -4.40 -8.14 -16.17
N ARG A 230 -4.52 -8.99 -17.18
CA ARG A 230 -3.39 -9.72 -17.78
C ARG A 230 -2.37 -8.78 -18.39
N TYR A 231 -2.83 -7.75 -19.12
CA TYR A 231 -1.96 -6.70 -19.66
C TYR A 231 -1.21 -5.98 -18.54
N GLN A 232 -1.91 -5.49 -17.50
CA GLN A 232 -1.27 -4.79 -16.39
C GLN A 232 -0.25 -5.68 -15.66
N MET A 233 -0.55 -6.97 -15.49
CA MET A 233 0.42 -7.93 -14.94
C MET A 233 1.69 -8.02 -15.80
N SER A 234 1.56 -7.98 -17.12
CA SER A 234 2.70 -8.09 -18.06
C SER A 234 3.59 -6.84 -18.04
N VAL A 235 3.09 -5.70 -17.61
CA VAL A 235 3.81 -4.41 -17.59
C VAL A 235 4.11 -3.88 -16.18
N ALA A 236 3.71 -4.59 -15.13
CA ALA A 236 3.78 -4.12 -13.75
C ALA A 236 5.21 -3.77 -13.29
N GLU A 237 6.24 -4.39 -13.86
CA GLU A 237 7.66 -4.14 -13.54
C GLU A 237 8.34 -3.16 -14.52
N ARG A 238 7.63 -2.63 -15.50
CA ARG A 238 8.20 -1.77 -16.52
C ARG A 238 8.39 -0.35 -16.00
N MET A 239 9.64 0.00 -15.70
CA MET A 239 10.03 1.32 -15.16
C MET A 239 9.67 2.49 -16.09
N ASP A 240 9.67 2.27 -17.40
CA ASP A 240 9.28 3.27 -18.39
C ASP A 240 7.78 3.61 -18.36
N LEU A 241 6.94 2.78 -17.73
CA LEU A 241 5.52 3.00 -17.59
C LEU A 241 5.08 3.39 -16.15
N MET A 242 6.01 3.39 -15.19
CA MET A 242 5.71 3.65 -13.78
C MET A 242 5.62 5.14 -13.43
N GLY A 243 6.06 6.03 -14.30
CA GLY A 243 6.24 7.44 -13.96
C GLY A 243 4.97 8.20 -13.60
N ALA A 244 3.80 7.67 -13.89
CA ALA A 244 2.52 8.33 -13.69
C ALA A 244 1.51 7.56 -12.83
N SER A 245 1.94 6.51 -12.13
CA SER A 245 1.02 5.67 -11.34
C SER A 245 1.48 5.43 -9.91
#